data_782cd31da7b56e188d02ec81e74be8b1
#
_entry.id   782cd31da7b56e188d02ec81e74be8b1
#
_cell.length_a   1.000
_cell.length_b   1.000
_cell.length_c   1.000
_cell.angle_alpha   90.00
_cell.angle_beta   90.00
_cell.angle_gamma   90.00
#
_symmetry.space_group_name_H-M   'P 1'
#
loop_
_entity.id
_entity.type
_entity.pdbx_description
1 polymer ?
#
loop_
_entity_poly.entity_id
_entity_poly.type
_entity_poly.pdbx_seq_one_letter_code
_entity_poly.pdbx_strand_id
1 'polypeptide(L)'
;MKNLRIVHCGIFNEFDDGNFFYGLERKISHGLHQNGHFVYDFSYRDWERNLRFCGIKNSGIKKMNQKLIEICKNINADVLFITKAEKIENETLLEIKKALPNIKIAMWYVDHLEEKAEFFEKFKIIDAFFYANALKLKELSNKYKNTLFSFFPNISDEAFEIDLNLSKTNDIIYIARDYKEDNRYKFALMLHEFCKKNSIKHKIYASLGNKPVFGYDFLKAINESKIAINFNRDDELDCESSNKLLGASDRMAQFLGFGACTFSPVITGFDKLYEPNKDIIYFKNFKDCSDKILAILKSNEWKQIGKNGREKTLKIANAKRVTKFMLELLFNKNFSQDYEWKEFIYKNGELI
;
A
#
# COMPACT_ATOMS: atom_id res chain seq x y z
N MET A 1 -25.48 -0.12 -0.92
CA MET A 1 -25.12 -1.58 -0.87
C MET A 1 -25.68 -2.13 0.43
N LYS A 2 -26.18 -3.39 0.47
CA LYS A 2 -26.57 -4.05 1.73
C LYS A 2 -25.35 -4.13 2.66
N ASN A 3 -25.55 -4.09 3.97
CA ASN A 3 -24.47 -4.32 4.93
C ASN A 3 -23.91 -5.74 4.76
N LEU A 4 -22.63 -5.87 4.48
CA LEU A 4 -21.93 -7.11 4.24
C LEU A 4 -21.23 -7.60 5.51
N ARG A 5 -21.03 -8.92 5.60
CA ARG A 5 -20.17 -9.57 6.59
C ARG A 5 -18.89 -9.97 5.88
N ILE A 6 -17.79 -9.33 6.26
CA ILE A 6 -16.50 -9.45 5.58
C ILE A 6 -15.51 -10.08 6.54
N VAL A 7 -14.82 -11.13 6.09
CA VAL A 7 -13.60 -11.61 6.73
C VAL A 7 -12.42 -11.00 6.01
N HIS A 8 -11.65 -10.15 6.69
CA HIS A 8 -10.43 -9.57 6.15
C HIS A 8 -9.22 -10.35 6.68
N CYS A 9 -8.65 -11.17 5.81
CA CYS A 9 -7.51 -12.05 6.09
C CYS A 9 -6.22 -11.35 5.66
N GLY A 10 -5.43 -10.90 6.62
CA GLY A 10 -4.25 -10.07 6.36
C GLY A 10 -3.11 -10.27 7.36
N ILE A 11 -2.14 -9.36 7.32
CA ILE A 11 -0.98 -9.32 8.21
C ILE A 11 -1.18 -8.15 9.18
N PHE A 12 -1.93 -8.38 10.27
CA PHE A 12 -2.25 -7.32 11.23
C PHE A 12 -1.19 -7.13 12.32
N ASN A 13 -0.29 -8.10 12.52
CA ASN A 13 0.73 -8.10 13.56
C ASN A 13 0.13 -7.81 14.96
N GLU A 14 -0.90 -8.56 15.35
CA GLU A 14 -1.67 -8.33 16.58
C GLU A 14 -0.89 -8.67 17.84
N PHE A 15 0.06 -9.60 17.75
CA PHE A 15 0.92 -9.99 18.87
C PHE A 15 2.22 -9.19 18.97
N ASP A 16 2.42 -8.25 18.06
CA ASP A 16 3.51 -7.28 18.17
C ASP A 16 3.07 -6.13 19.10
N ASP A 17 4.00 -5.30 19.46
CA ASP A 17 3.88 -4.19 20.42
C ASP A 17 3.11 -2.96 19.90
N GLY A 18 2.27 -3.11 18.88
CA GLY A 18 1.52 -2.03 18.24
C GLY A 18 2.31 -1.20 17.24
N ASN A 19 3.56 -1.51 16.98
CA ASN A 19 4.44 -0.74 16.08
C ASN A 19 3.94 -0.61 14.64
N PHE A 20 2.99 -1.45 14.20
CA PHE A 20 2.43 -1.43 12.86
C PHE A 20 0.94 -1.02 12.81
N PHE A 21 0.46 -0.27 13.82
CA PHE A 21 -0.94 0.12 13.92
C PHE A 21 -1.45 0.90 12.69
N TYR A 22 -0.56 1.58 11.95
CA TYR A 22 -0.84 2.35 10.74
C TYR A 22 -0.73 1.52 9.44
N GLY A 23 -0.64 0.19 9.54
CA GLY A 23 -0.53 -0.71 8.39
C GLY A 23 -1.72 -0.63 7.46
N LEU A 24 -1.50 -0.96 6.19
CA LEU A 24 -2.53 -0.87 5.14
C LEU A 24 -3.73 -1.79 5.42
N GLU A 25 -3.50 -2.94 6.03
CA GLU A 25 -4.56 -3.84 6.48
C GLU A 25 -5.56 -3.13 7.41
N ARG A 26 -5.04 -2.37 8.39
CA ARG A 26 -5.88 -1.62 9.32
C ARG A 26 -6.68 -0.52 8.60
N LYS A 27 -6.07 0.16 7.64
CA LYS A 27 -6.75 1.19 6.83
C LYS A 27 -7.87 0.58 5.99
N ILE A 28 -7.65 -0.58 5.38
CA ILE A 28 -8.69 -1.28 4.61
C ILE A 28 -9.84 -1.69 5.53
N SER A 29 -9.57 -2.32 6.67
CA SER A 29 -10.63 -2.67 7.64
C SER A 29 -11.39 -1.43 8.11
N HIS A 30 -10.69 -0.34 8.40
CA HIS A 30 -11.30 0.93 8.77
C HIS A 30 -12.25 1.46 7.69
N GLY A 31 -11.81 1.48 6.44
CA GLY A 31 -12.64 1.90 5.31
C GLY A 31 -13.87 1.02 5.08
N LEU A 32 -13.73 -0.29 5.27
CA LEU A 32 -14.86 -1.23 5.21
C LEU A 32 -15.89 -0.95 6.31
N HIS A 33 -15.44 -0.68 7.55
CA HIS A 33 -16.32 -0.25 8.65
C HIS A 33 -17.00 1.08 8.37
N GLN A 34 -16.27 2.08 7.84
CA GLN A 34 -16.83 3.38 7.46
C GLN A 34 -17.90 3.27 6.36
N ASN A 35 -17.86 2.22 5.56
CA ASN A 35 -18.91 1.90 4.57
C ASN A 35 -20.10 1.13 5.15
N GLY A 36 -20.13 0.90 6.47
CA GLY A 36 -21.24 0.26 7.17
C GLY A 36 -21.23 -1.26 7.14
N HIS A 37 -20.06 -1.89 6.91
CA HIS A 37 -19.93 -3.33 6.88
C HIS A 37 -19.45 -3.89 8.22
N PHE A 38 -19.85 -5.11 8.55
CA PHE A 38 -19.20 -5.88 9.62
C PHE A 38 -17.89 -6.46 9.08
N VAL A 39 -16.79 -6.26 9.80
CA VAL A 39 -15.47 -6.75 9.41
C VAL A 39 -14.88 -7.58 10.55
N TYR A 40 -14.47 -8.79 10.23
CA TYR A 40 -13.69 -9.65 11.11
C TYR A 40 -12.26 -9.70 10.61
N ASP A 41 -11.32 -9.14 11.35
CA ASP A 41 -9.90 -9.17 11.04
C ASP A 41 -9.31 -10.54 11.40
N PHE A 42 -8.71 -11.21 10.44
CA PHE A 42 -8.04 -12.49 10.61
C PHE A 42 -6.55 -12.36 10.31
N SER A 43 -5.73 -12.24 11.36
CA SER A 43 -4.27 -12.14 11.24
C SER A 43 -3.65 -13.53 11.00
N TYR A 44 -3.59 -13.97 9.75
CA TYR A 44 -3.19 -15.35 9.43
C TYR A 44 -1.78 -15.72 9.90
N ARG A 45 -0.83 -14.76 9.92
CA ARG A 45 0.52 -15.02 10.44
C ARG A 45 0.55 -15.21 11.95
N ASP A 46 -0.27 -14.45 12.67
CA ASP A 46 -0.37 -14.56 14.11
C ASP A 46 -1.10 -15.84 14.51
N TRP A 47 -2.18 -16.17 13.81
CA TRP A 47 -2.85 -17.45 13.99
C TRP A 47 -1.92 -18.64 13.72
N GLU A 48 -1.11 -18.60 12.63
CA GLU A 48 -0.14 -19.65 12.34
C GLU A 48 0.88 -19.79 13.47
N ARG A 49 1.43 -18.68 14.00
CA ARG A 49 2.39 -18.69 15.11
C ARG A 49 1.78 -19.30 16.38
N ASN A 50 0.56 -18.90 16.70
CA ASN A 50 -0.16 -19.35 17.90
C ASN A 50 -0.53 -20.84 17.86
N LEU A 51 -0.79 -21.37 16.68
CA LEU A 51 -1.20 -22.77 16.46
C LEU A 51 -0.02 -23.70 16.17
N ARG A 52 1.21 -23.25 16.32
CA ARG A 52 2.41 -24.06 16.11
C ARG A 52 2.50 -25.21 17.12
N PHE A 53 2.86 -26.35 16.62
CA PHE A 53 3.22 -27.49 17.48
C PHE A 53 4.66 -27.29 17.99
N CYS A 54 4.84 -27.21 19.30
CA CYS A 54 6.15 -27.02 19.95
C CYS A 54 7.01 -25.91 19.33
N GLY A 55 6.40 -24.82 18.85
CA GLY A 55 7.11 -23.69 18.23
C GLY A 55 7.70 -23.95 16.83
N ILE A 56 7.50 -25.13 16.25
CA ILE A 56 8.05 -25.50 14.95
C ILE A 56 7.45 -24.60 13.87
N LYS A 57 8.32 -23.90 13.14
CA LYS A 57 7.94 -22.96 12.08
C LYS A 57 7.03 -23.66 11.04
N ASN A 58 5.95 -22.97 10.66
CA ASN A 58 4.94 -23.41 9.68
C ASN A 58 4.07 -24.63 10.11
N SER A 59 4.29 -25.26 11.27
CA SER A 59 3.46 -26.37 11.72
C SER A 59 2.01 -25.95 12.04
N GLY A 60 1.75 -24.67 12.21
CA GLY A 60 0.41 -24.12 12.46
C GLY A 60 -0.43 -23.88 11.19
N ILE A 61 0.16 -23.97 9.98
CA ILE A 61 -0.51 -23.58 8.71
C ILE A 61 -1.84 -24.33 8.53
N LYS A 62 -1.84 -25.66 8.62
CA LYS A 62 -3.05 -26.47 8.42
C LYS A 62 -4.18 -26.09 9.38
N LYS A 63 -3.85 -25.95 10.67
CA LYS A 63 -4.83 -25.55 11.70
C LYS A 63 -5.34 -24.12 11.48
N MET A 64 -4.47 -23.20 11.07
CA MET A 64 -4.82 -21.83 10.75
C MET A 64 -5.79 -21.77 9.56
N ASN A 65 -5.54 -22.54 8.49
CA ASN A 65 -6.44 -22.64 7.34
C ASN A 65 -7.81 -23.21 7.73
N GLN A 66 -7.85 -24.27 8.54
CA GLN A 66 -9.11 -24.79 9.10
C GLN A 66 -9.86 -23.72 9.90
N LYS A 67 -9.15 -22.95 10.73
CA LYS A 67 -9.75 -21.86 11.50
C LYS A 67 -10.35 -20.77 10.62
N LEU A 68 -9.70 -20.43 9.52
CA LEU A 68 -10.25 -19.47 8.54
C LEU A 68 -11.57 -19.99 7.92
N ILE A 69 -11.64 -21.27 7.56
CA ILE A 69 -12.87 -21.90 7.04
C ILE A 69 -13.99 -21.82 8.09
N GLU A 70 -13.70 -22.21 9.34
CA GLU A 70 -14.67 -22.16 10.44
C GLU A 70 -15.23 -20.77 10.66
N ILE A 71 -14.35 -19.74 10.68
CA ILE A 71 -14.74 -18.34 10.88
C ILE A 71 -15.63 -17.87 9.73
N CYS A 72 -15.25 -18.12 8.48
CA CYS A 72 -16.08 -17.77 7.33
C CYS A 72 -17.47 -18.38 7.42
N LYS A 73 -17.57 -19.66 7.83
CA LYS A 73 -18.85 -20.36 8.00
C LYS A 73 -19.67 -19.80 9.16
N ASN A 74 -19.05 -19.60 10.33
CA ASN A 74 -19.76 -19.13 11.53
C ASN A 74 -20.32 -17.71 11.35
N ILE A 75 -19.58 -16.86 10.65
CA ILE A 75 -20.02 -15.50 10.31
C ILE A 75 -21.03 -15.52 9.14
N ASN A 76 -21.08 -16.62 8.38
CA ASN A 76 -21.75 -16.70 7.08
C ASN A 76 -21.31 -15.52 6.19
N ALA A 77 -20.00 -15.46 5.92
CA ALA A 77 -19.34 -14.33 5.29
C ALA A 77 -19.86 -14.10 3.86
N ASP A 78 -20.13 -12.84 3.52
CA ASP A 78 -20.48 -12.42 2.15
C ASP A 78 -19.21 -12.19 1.32
N VAL A 79 -18.10 -11.82 1.98
CA VAL A 79 -16.80 -11.54 1.34
C VAL A 79 -15.66 -12.10 2.18
N LEU A 80 -14.71 -12.75 1.52
CA LEU A 80 -13.36 -13.00 2.03
C LEU A 80 -12.38 -12.07 1.29
N PHE A 81 -11.79 -11.14 2.01
CA PHE A 81 -10.82 -10.17 1.50
C PHE A 81 -9.43 -10.58 1.95
N ILE A 82 -8.49 -10.83 1.04
CA ILE A 82 -7.19 -11.45 1.37
C ILE A 82 -6.04 -10.55 0.93
N THR A 83 -4.98 -10.46 1.75
CA THR A 83 -3.71 -9.86 1.32
C THR A 83 -2.55 -10.85 1.44
N LYS A 84 -1.58 -10.75 0.56
CA LYS A 84 -0.35 -11.58 0.46
C LYS A 84 -0.63 -13.08 0.34
N ALA A 85 -1.37 -13.67 1.25
CA ALA A 85 -1.92 -15.02 1.21
C ALA A 85 -0.89 -16.17 1.03
N GLU A 86 0.40 -15.97 1.38
CA GLU A 86 1.45 -16.97 1.18
C GLU A 86 1.29 -18.24 2.04
N LYS A 87 0.44 -18.18 3.08
CA LYS A 87 0.12 -19.32 3.95
C LYS A 87 -1.33 -19.79 3.83
N ILE A 88 -2.10 -19.15 2.96
CA ILE A 88 -3.47 -19.56 2.66
C ILE A 88 -3.43 -20.55 1.50
N GLU A 89 -3.83 -21.79 1.77
CA GLU A 89 -3.82 -22.87 0.80
C GLU A 89 -4.96 -22.72 -0.22
N ASN A 90 -4.75 -23.15 -1.46
CA ASN A 90 -5.76 -23.06 -2.52
C ASN A 90 -6.99 -23.91 -2.19
N GLU A 91 -6.76 -25.07 -1.58
CA GLU A 91 -7.79 -26.00 -1.07
C GLU A 91 -8.69 -25.31 -0.07
N THR A 92 -8.14 -24.46 0.80
CA THR A 92 -8.90 -23.66 1.77
C THR A 92 -9.89 -22.73 1.08
N LEU A 93 -9.47 -22.04 0.02
CA LEU A 93 -10.34 -21.14 -0.74
C LEU A 93 -11.46 -21.92 -1.46
N LEU A 94 -11.14 -23.08 -2.02
CA LEU A 94 -12.12 -23.97 -2.67
C LEU A 94 -13.12 -24.51 -1.65
N GLU A 95 -12.68 -24.92 -0.46
CA GLU A 95 -13.56 -25.41 0.61
C GLU A 95 -14.50 -24.29 1.11
N ILE A 96 -13.99 -23.08 1.27
CA ILE A 96 -14.81 -21.90 1.62
C ILE A 96 -15.88 -21.65 0.56
N LYS A 97 -15.54 -21.65 -0.73
CA LYS A 97 -16.52 -21.49 -1.82
C LYS A 97 -17.55 -22.61 -1.86
N LYS A 98 -17.13 -23.84 -1.56
CA LYS A 98 -18.06 -24.99 -1.47
C LYS A 98 -19.04 -24.82 -0.30
N ALA A 99 -18.55 -24.37 0.85
CA ALA A 99 -19.36 -24.18 2.06
C ALA A 99 -20.28 -22.95 1.97
N LEU A 100 -19.86 -21.92 1.26
CA LEU A 100 -20.56 -20.64 1.07
C LEU A 100 -20.60 -20.29 -0.43
N PRO A 101 -21.53 -20.90 -1.21
CA PRO A 101 -21.53 -20.78 -2.68
C PRO A 101 -21.66 -19.34 -3.21
N ASN A 102 -22.21 -18.42 -2.42
CA ASN A 102 -22.40 -17.01 -2.79
C ASN A 102 -21.29 -16.08 -2.31
N ILE A 103 -20.29 -16.61 -1.58
CA ILE A 103 -19.18 -15.77 -1.09
C ILE A 103 -18.37 -15.21 -2.25
N LYS A 104 -18.00 -13.95 -2.15
CA LYS A 104 -17.01 -13.36 -3.04
C LYS A 104 -15.64 -13.39 -2.40
N ILE A 105 -14.63 -13.86 -3.13
CA ILE A 105 -13.24 -13.85 -2.67
C ILE A 105 -12.48 -12.81 -3.48
N ALA A 106 -11.97 -11.80 -2.80
CA ALA A 106 -11.12 -10.79 -3.42
C ALA A 106 -9.74 -10.77 -2.77
N MET A 107 -8.74 -10.47 -3.56
CA MET A 107 -7.36 -10.33 -3.10
C MET A 107 -6.84 -8.95 -3.45
N TRP A 108 -6.08 -8.33 -2.54
CA TRP A 108 -5.38 -7.07 -2.80
C TRP A 108 -3.88 -7.22 -2.51
N TYR A 109 -3.05 -6.45 -3.25
CA TYR A 109 -1.61 -6.58 -3.17
C TYR A 109 -0.91 -5.27 -3.52
N VAL A 110 0.20 -4.98 -2.85
CA VAL A 110 0.95 -3.71 -3.01
C VAL A 110 2.44 -3.90 -3.29
N ASP A 111 2.98 -5.10 -3.02
CA ASP A 111 4.39 -5.41 -3.29
C ASP A 111 4.57 -5.88 -4.75
N HIS A 112 5.83 -6.13 -5.15
CA HIS A 112 6.11 -6.71 -6.46
C HIS A 112 5.48 -8.10 -6.60
N LEU A 113 4.87 -8.36 -7.77
CA LEU A 113 4.40 -9.68 -8.16
C LEU A 113 5.62 -10.55 -8.47
N GLU A 114 6.09 -11.29 -7.48
CA GLU A 114 7.06 -12.35 -7.70
C GLU A 114 6.38 -13.51 -8.45
N GLU A 115 7.11 -14.14 -9.38
CA GLU A 115 6.63 -15.32 -10.10
C GLU A 115 6.67 -16.56 -9.20
N LYS A 116 5.73 -16.64 -8.28
CA LYS A 116 5.46 -17.85 -7.46
C LYS A 116 4.25 -18.55 -8.04
N ALA A 117 4.43 -19.74 -8.56
CA ALA A 117 3.36 -20.51 -9.20
C ALA A 117 2.10 -20.63 -8.31
N GLU A 118 2.31 -20.88 -7.01
CA GLU A 118 1.24 -21.01 -6.01
C GLU A 118 0.42 -19.73 -5.82
N PHE A 119 1.05 -18.56 -5.91
CA PHE A 119 0.37 -17.28 -5.83
C PHE A 119 -0.55 -17.05 -7.03
N PHE A 120 -0.05 -17.35 -8.24
CA PHE A 120 -0.83 -17.17 -9.47
C PHE A 120 -1.96 -18.18 -9.63
N GLU A 121 -1.85 -19.37 -9.05
CA GLU A 121 -2.94 -20.35 -9.05
C GLU A 121 -4.19 -19.85 -8.31
N LYS A 122 -4.03 -18.97 -7.30
CA LYS A 122 -5.15 -18.32 -6.62
C LYS A 122 -6.04 -17.51 -7.54
N PHE A 123 -5.46 -16.95 -8.63
CA PHE A 123 -6.25 -16.18 -9.61
C PHE A 123 -7.29 -17.03 -10.36
N LYS A 124 -7.18 -18.37 -10.36
CA LYS A 124 -8.20 -19.25 -10.90
C LYS A 124 -9.41 -19.43 -9.96
N ILE A 125 -9.25 -19.04 -8.68
CA ILE A 125 -10.23 -19.30 -7.62
C ILE A 125 -10.96 -18.04 -7.18
N ILE A 126 -10.25 -16.90 -7.12
CA ILE A 126 -10.78 -15.63 -6.62
C ILE A 126 -11.65 -14.91 -7.66
N ASP A 127 -12.53 -14.02 -7.20
CA ASP A 127 -13.41 -13.24 -8.06
C ASP A 127 -12.77 -11.94 -8.54
N ALA A 128 -11.91 -11.30 -7.71
CA ALA A 128 -11.21 -10.06 -8.08
C ALA A 128 -9.81 -9.98 -7.46
N PHE A 129 -8.91 -9.33 -8.19
CA PHE A 129 -7.57 -8.97 -7.74
C PHE A 129 -7.34 -7.47 -7.89
N PHE A 130 -7.05 -6.82 -6.79
CA PHE A 130 -6.74 -5.40 -6.70
C PHE A 130 -5.24 -5.20 -6.49
N TYR A 131 -4.60 -4.44 -7.36
CA TYR A 131 -3.15 -4.28 -7.32
C TYR A 131 -2.74 -2.81 -7.39
N ALA A 132 -1.80 -2.40 -6.55
CA ALA A 132 -1.29 -1.03 -6.50
C ALA A 132 -0.28 -0.70 -7.63
N ASN A 133 -0.30 -1.44 -8.73
CA ASN A 133 0.47 -1.18 -9.94
C ASN A 133 -0.32 -1.68 -11.17
N ALA A 134 -0.59 -0.79 -12.12
CA ALA A 134 -1.45 -1.13 -13.25
C ALA A 134 -0.73 -1.88 -14.39
N LEU A 135 0.61 -1.94 -14.38
CA LEU A 135 1.41 -2.38 -15.54
C LEU A 135 1.05 -3.77 -16.07
N LYS A 136 0.84 -4.76 -15.19
CA LYS A 136 0.58 -6.17 -15.56
C LYS A 136 -0.89 -6.56 -15.56
N LEU A 137 -1.82 -5.66 -15.23
CA LEU A 137 -3.23 -6.02 -15.01
C LEU A 137 -3.89 -6.57 -16.29
N LYS A 138 -3.64 -5.97 -17.44
CA LYS A 138 -4.18 -6.42 -18.72
C LYS A 138 -3.67 -7.83 -19.08
N GLU A 139 -2.37 -8.07 -18.95
CA GLU A 139 -1.74 -9.38 -19.20
C GLU A 139 -2.33 -10.46 -18.28
N LEU A 140 -2.41 -10.17 -16.98
CA LEU A 140 -2.99 -11.10 -16.00
C LEU A 140 -4.46 -11.40 -16.32
N SER A 141 -5.25 -10.41 -16.70
CA SER A 141 -6.65 -10.62 -17.04
C SER A 141 -6.84 -11.44 -18.33
N ASN A 142 -5.92 -11.37 -19.28
CA ASN A 142 -5.88 -12.27 -20.45
C ASN A 142 -5.63 -13.72 -20.07
N LYS A 143 -4.73 -13.94 -19.10
CA LYS A 143 -4.35 -15.29 -18.63
C LYS A 143 -5.42 -15.90 -17.71
N TYR A 144 -6.06 -15.11 -16.86
CA TYR A 144 -7.01 -15.56 -15.83
C TYR A 144 -8.41 -14.96 -16.05
N LYS A 145 -9.09 -15.45 -17.09
CA LYS A 145 -10.33 -14.89 -17.65
C LYS A 145 -11.51 -14.74 -16.67
N ASN A 146 -11.57 -15.58 -15.63
CA ASN A 146 -12.70 -15.56 -14.69
C ASN A 146 -12.51 -14.52 -13.58
N THR A 147 -11.34 -13.95 -13.44
CA THR A 147 -10.97 -13.01 -12.40
C THR A 147 -10.95 -11.58 -12.95
N LEU A 148 -11.51 -10.68 -12.19
CA LEU A 148 -11.43 -9.26 -12.44
C LEU A 148 -10.11 -8.72 -11.89
N PHE A 149 -9.42 -7.88 -12.64
CA PHE A 149 -8.18 -7.23 -12.27
C PHE A 149 -8.36 -5.71 -12.28
N SER A 150 -7.98 -5.06 -11.19
CA SER A 150 -8.09 -3.60 -11.12
C SER A 150 -6.94 -2.97 -10.37
N PHE A 151 -6.54 -1.79 -10.79
CA PHE A 151 -5.68 -0.92 -10.00
C PHE A 151 -6.46 -0.36 -8.81
N PHE A 152 -5.76 -0.09 -7.72
CA PHE A 152 -6.21 0.76 -6.63
C PHE A 152 -5.03 1.59 -6.08
N PRO A 153 -5.24 2.85 -5.65
CA PRO A 153 -4.20 3.66 -5.05
C PRO A 153 -3.92 3.21 -3.61
N ASN A 154 -2.67 3.32 -3.17
CA ASN A 154 -2.35 3.15 -1.76
C ASN A 154 -3.13 4.15 -0.89
N ILE A 155 -3.58 3.68 0.26
CA ILE A 155 -4.53 4.39 1.11
C ILE A 155 -3.79 5.33 2.07
N SER A 156 -4.28 6.57 2.16
CA SER A 156 -4.03 7.47 3.28
C SER A 156 -5.36 7.79 3.97
N ASP A 157 -5.38 7.83 5.28
CA ASP A 157 -6.60 8.10 6.03
C ASP A 157 -6.30 8.94 7.27
N GLU A 158 -7.15 9.91 7.57
CA GLU A 158 -7.00 10.85 8.69
C GLU A 158 -6.91 10.17 10.06
N ALA A 159 -7.46 8.96 10.19
CA ALA A 159 -7.36 8.18 11.43
C ALA A 159 -5.93 7.65 11.68
N PHE A 160 -5.08 7.62 10.66
CA PHE A 160 -3.71 7.07 10.73
C PHE A 160 -2.64 8.11 10.41
N GLU A 161 -2.81 8.88 9.34
CA GLU A 161 -1.91 9.97 8.96
C GLU A 161 -2.30 11.27 9.68
N ILE A 162 -2.13 11.26 11.01
CA ILE A 162 -2.50 12.37 11.90
C ILE A 162 -1.51 13.51 11.75
N ASP A 163 -2.01 14.73 11.56
CA ASP A 163 -1.21 15.93 11.70
C ASP A 163 -0.96 16.19 13.19
N LEU A 164 0.27 15.99 13.63
CA LEU A 164 0.68 16.19 15.03
C LEU A 164 0.99 17.66 15.33
N ASN A 165 0.88 18.55 14.35
CA ASN A 165 1.18 19.99 14.48
C ASN A 165 2.55 20.27 15.13
N LEU A 166 3.57 19.50 14.77
CA LEU A 166 4.90 19.61 15.33
C LEU A 166 5.77 20.62 14.55
N SER A 167 6.66 21.27 15.27
CA SER A 167 7.68 22.14 14.66
C SER A 167 8.59 21.32 13.74
N LYS A 168 8.89 21.83 12.56
CA LYS A 168 9.78 21.19 11.59
C LYS A 168 11.24 21.31 12.05
N THR A 169 11.79 20.27 12.62
CA THR A 169 13.18 20.18 13.12
C THR A 169 14.17 19.67 12.08
N ASN A 170 13.65 18.97 11.04
CA ASN A 170 14.43 18.43 9.95
C ASN A 170 13.96 19.01 8.61
N ASP A 171 14.91 19.26 7.71
CA ASP A 171 14.58 19.68 6.35
C ASP A 171 14.16 18.49 5.50
N ILE A 172 14.83 17.34 5.67
CA ILE A 172 14.60 16.14 4.86
C ILE A 172 14.48 14.89 5.75
N ILE A 173 13.54 14.01 5.38
CA ILE A 173 13.46 12.64 5.86
C ILE A 173 13.52 11.65 4.70
N TYR A 174 14.29 10.58 4.88
CA TYR A 174 14.34 9.41 4.01
C TYR A 174 14.16 8.15 4.84
N ILE A 175 13.16 7.34 4.50
CA ILE A 175 12.84 6.08 5.19
C ILE A 175 12.77 4.98 4.15
N ALA A 176 13.80 4.14 4.05
CA ALA A 176 13.76 2.99 3.15
C ALA A 176 14.74 1.94 3.63
N ARG A 177 14.30 0.68 3.71
CA ARG A 177 15.20 -0.43 3.94
C ARG A 177 16.03 -0.67 2.69
N ASP A 178 17.34 -0.57 2.81
CA ASP A 178 18.27 -0.91 1.75
C ASP A 178 18.94 -2.28 1.98
N TYR A 179 19.60 -2.73 0.93
CA TYR A 179 20.63 -3.76 1.00
C TYR A 179 21.92 -3.14 0.49
N LYS A 180 23.06 -3.55 1.07
CA LYS A 180 24.37 -3.03 0.64
C LYS A 180 24.50 -3.11 -0.88
N GLU A 181 24.83 -1.96 -1.51
CA GLU A 181 25.03 -1.80 -2.95
C GLU A 181 23.78 -1.75 -3.84
N ASP A 182 22.56 -1.89 -3.29
CA ASP A 182 21.35 -1.63 -4.08
C ASP A 182 21.17 -0.12 -4.40
N ASN A 183 20.25 0.19 -5.30
CA ASN A 183 19.99 1.58 -5.70
C ASN A 183 19.47 2.44 -4.54
N ARG A 184 18.77 1.86 -3.55
CA ARG A 184 18.35 2.57 -2.35
C ARG A 184 19.54 2.99 -1.48
N TYR A 185 20.51 2.10 -1.32
CA TYR A 185 21.75 2.41 -0.60
C TYR A 185 22.52 3.51 -1.30
N LYS A 186 22.71 3.40 -2.62
CA LYS A 186 23.43 4.42 -3.41
C LYS A 186 22.72 5.77 -3.33
N PHE A 187 21.40 5.81 -3.50
CA PHE A 187 20.62 7.02 -3.38
C PHE A 187 20.72 7.65 -1.98
N ALA A 188 20.60 6.84 -0.92
CA ALA A 188 20.74 7.30 0.46
C ALA A 188 22.13 7.90 0.74
N LEU A 189 23.19 7.28 0.20
CA LEU A 189 24.56 7.78 0.34
C LEU A 189 24.73 9.14 -0.37
N MET A 190 24.28 9.25 -1.61
CA MET A 190 24.31 10.51 -2.37
C MET A 190 23.52 11.60 -1.65
N LEU A 191 22.34 11.28 -1.11
CA LEU A 191 21.50 12.20 -0.34
C LEU A 191 22.22 12.67 0.94
N HIS A 192 22.85 11.76 1.67
CA HIS A 192 23.60 12.07 2.88
C HIS A 192 24.75 13.04 2.62
N GLU A 193 25.57 12.75 1.61
CA GLU A 193 26.70 13.60 1.22
C GLU A 193 26.24 14.98 0.73
N PHE A 194 25.18 15.01 -0.09
CA PHE A 194 24.57 16.27 -0.55
C PHE A 194 24.07 17.12 0.62
N CYS A 195 23.35 16.54 1.56
CA CYS A 195 22.84 17.24 2.73
C CYS A 195 23.96 17.81 3.61
N LYS A 196 25.02 17.01 3.85
CA LYS A 196 26.20 17.47 4.59
C LYS A 196 26.86 18.67 3.92
N LYS A 197 27.11 18.56 2.60
CA LYS A 197 27.77 19.63 1.83
C LYS A 197 26.98 20.95 1.86
N ASN A 198 25.65 20.88 1.92
CA ASN A 198 24.77 22.04 1.87
C ASN A 198 24.21 22.44 3.25
N SER A 199 24.70 21.88 4.35
CA SER A 199 24.24 22.16 5.73
C SER A 199 22.72 21.93 5.91
N ILE A 200 22.13 20.94 5.21
CA ILE A 200 20.72 20.56 5.27
C ILE A 200 20.52 19.57 6.41
N LYS A 201 19.60 19.87 7.31
CA LYS A 201 19.22 18.95 8.42
C LYS A 201 18.43 17.78 7.87
N HIS A 202 18.94 16.57 8.03
CA HIS A 202 18.29 15.36 7.47
C HIS A 202 18.31 14.18 8.42
N LYS A 203 17.30 13.31 8.24
CA LYS A 203 17.18 12.01 8.92
C LYS A 203 17.05 10.91 7.86
N ILE A 204 17.84 9.85 8.04
CA ILE A 204 17.81 8.65 7.21
C ILE A 204 17.55 7.46 8.13
N TYR A 205 16.47 6.71 7.89
CA TYR A 205 16.08 5.54 8.67
C TYR A 205 16.10 4.27 7.80
N ALA A 206 16.47 3.14 8.43
CA ALA A 206 16.53 1.82 7.82
C ALA A 206 17.53 1.69 6.64
N SER A 207 18.40 2.68 6.44
CA SER A 207 19.41 2.76 5.40
C SER A 207 20.74 3.25 5.98
N LEU A 208 21.86 2.99 5.29
CA LEU A 208 23.23 3.35 5.70
C LEU A 208 23.58 2.86 7.12
N GLY A 209 23.07 1.71 7.54
CA GLY A 209 23.26 1.16 8.88
C GLY A 209 22.41 1.79 9.99
N ASN A 210 21.58 2.78 9.68
CA ASN A 210 20.66 3.37 10.65
C ASN A 210 19.52 2.42 10.98
N LYS A 211 19.05 2.46 12.22
CA LYS A 211 17.89 1.68 12.65
C LYS A 211 16.60 2.11 11.93
N PRO A 212 15.68 1.18 11.67
CA PRO A 212 14.34 1.53 11.22
C PRO A 212 13.57 2.29 12.31
N VAL A 213 12.55 3.04 11.91
CA VAL A 213 11.63 3.75 12.79
C VAL A 213 10.22 3.19 12.60
N PHE A 214 9.49 2.98 13.70
CA PHE A 214 8.15 2.39 13.72
C PHE A 214 7.25 3.09 14.74
N GLY A 215 5.98 2.72 14.76
CA GLY A 215 5.02 3.16 15.74
C GLY A 215 4.82 4.68 15.71
N TYR A 216 4.61 5.26 16.87
CA TYR A 216 4.41 6.71 17.01
C TYR A 216 5.64 7.51 16.56
N ASP A 217 6.86 6.98 16.76
CA ASP A 217 8.08 7.65 16.31
C ASP A 217 8.18 7.77 14.79
N PHE A 218 7.59 6.85 14.03
CA PHE A 218 7.47 6.96 12.57
C PHE A 218 6.59 8.15 12.18
N LEU A 219 5.43 8.31 12.82
CA LEU A 219 4.53 9.43 12.59
C LEU A 219 5.23 10.75 12.95
N LYS A 220 5.86 10.79 14.12
CA LYS A 220 6.59 11.95 14.62
C LYS A 220 7.71 12.37 13.68
N ALA A 221 8.54 11.42 13.23
CA ALA A 221 9.66 11.70 12.36
C ALA A 221 9.23 12.36 11.03
N ILE A 222 8.11 11.93 10.45
CA ILE A 222 7.56 12.54 9.23
C ILE A 222 6.99 13.93 9.54
N ASN A 223 6.20 14.04 10.63
CA ASN A 223 5.62 15.32 11.04
C ASN A 223 6.66 16.39 11.38
N GLU A 224 7.84 16.02 11.86
CA GLU A 224 8.96 16.92 12.16
C GLU A 224 9.78 17.32 10.91
N SER A 225 9.47 16.79 9.72
CA SER A 225 10.25 16.99 8.50
C SER A 225 9.50 17.84 7.49
N LYS A 226 10.23 18.70 6.74
CA LYS A 226 9.66 19.55 5.68
C LYS A 226 9.42 18.75 4.40
N ILE A 227 10.43 17.99 3.96
CA ILE A 227 10.46 17.20 2.73
C ILE A 227 10.60 15.73 3.09
N ALA A 228 9.78 14.86 2.48
CA ALA A 228 9.90 13.42 2.57
C ALA A 228 10.23 12.83 1.19
N ILE A 229 11.29 12.03 1.09
CA ILE A 229 11.74 11.47 -0.19
C ILE A 229 11.35 10.01 -0.26
N ASN A 230 10.54 9.67 -1.26
CA ASN A 230 10.22 8.31 -1.65
C ASN A 230 11.21 7.82 -2.71
N PHE A 231 11.75 6.62 -2.52
CA PHE A 231 12.53 5.88 -3.50
C PHE A 231 12.23 4.40 -3.31
N ASN A 232 11.68 3.75 -4.32
CA ASN A 232 11.27 2.35 -4.23
C ASN A 232 12.44 1.41 -4.48
N ARG A 233 12.27 0.12 -4.19
CA ARG A 233 13.34 -0.88 -4.35
C ARG A 233 13.75 -1.08 -5.80
N ASP A 234 12.80 -0.94 -6.70
CA ASP A 234 12.93 -1.12 -8.15
C ASP A 234 13.13 0.20 -8.92
N ASP A 235 13.31 1.32 -8.19
CA ASP A 235 13.66 2.58 -8.82
C ASP A 235 15.12 2.56 -9.26
N GLU A 236 15.37 3.05 -10.46
CA GLU A 236 16.71 3.29 -10.97
C GLU A 236 17.19 4.68 -10.53
N LEU A 237 18.52 4.87 -10.50
CA LEU A 237 19.11 6.17 -10.18
C LEU A 237 18.86 7.21 -11.28
N ASP A 238 18.72 6.74 -12.50
CA ASP A 238 18.15 7.48 -13.64
C ASP A 238 16.69 7.05 -13.81
N CYS A 239 15.77 7.94 -13.45
CA CYS A 239 14.34 7.67 -13.37
C CYS A 239 13.56 8.28 -14.54
N GLU A 240 14.20 8.56 -15.69
CA GLU A 240 13.53 9.13 -16.86
C GLU A 240 12.49 8.17 -17.47
N SER A 241 12.74 6.85 -17.35
CA SER A 241 11.81 5.82 -17.77
C SER A 241 11.45 4.90 -16.61
N SER A 242 10.20 4.91 -16.22
CA SER A 242 9.70 4.02 -15.16
C SER A 242 9.06 2.78 -15.78
N ASN A 243 9.51 1.59 -15.36
CA ASN A 243 8.83 0.32 -15.64
C ASN A 243 7.56 0.14 -14.77
N LYS A 244 6.94 1.24 -14.35
CA LYS A 244 5.74 1.26 -13.51
C LYS A 244 4.65 2.05 -14.20
N LEU A 245 3.43 1.58 -14.06
CA LEU A 245 2.23 2.32 -14.40
C LEU A 245 1.42 2.49 -13.12
N LEU A 246 1.32 3.69 -12.59
CA LEU A 246 0.68 4.02 -11.30
C LEU A 246 1.30 3.30 -10.08
N GLY A 247 2.43 2.64 -10.23
CA GLY A 247 3.06 1.83 -9.18
C GLY A 247 3.81 2.68 -8.16
N ALA A 248 3.17 2.99 -7.04
CA ALA A 248 3.76 3.72 -5.91
C ALA A 248 3.89 2.83 -4.68
N SER A 249 4.79 3.19 -3.75
CA SER A 249 4.86 2.52 -2.45
C SER A 249 3.78 3.05 -1.49
N ASP A 250 3.37 2.21 -0.55
CA ASP A 250 2.52 2.61 0.59
C ASP A 250 3.12 3.82 1.35
N ARG A 251 4.43 3.83 1.54
CA ARG A 251 5.15 4.93 2.19
C ARG A 251 4.93 6.29 1.50
N MET A 252 4.83 6.33 0.16
CA MET A 252 4.53 7.57 -0.55
C MET A 252 3.15 8.11 -0.20
N ALA A 253 2.14 7.24 -0.13
CA ALA A 253 0.81 7.62 0.33
C ALA A 253 0.83 8.14 1.78
N GLN A 254 1.63 7.52 2.65
CA GLN A 254 1.83 8.00 4.02
C GLN A 254 2.47 9.39 4.05
N PHE A 255 3.53 9.64 3.29
CA PHE A 255 4.17 10.97 3.23
C PHE A 255 3.20 12.06 2.78
N LEU A 256 2.43 11.80 1.72
CA LEU A 256 1.36 12.70 1.26
C LEU A 256 0.31 12.89 2.36
N GLY A 257 -0.16 11.82 2.97
CA GLY A 257 -1.17 11.84 4.03
C GLY A 257 -0.74 12.63 5.27
N PHE A 258 0.53 12.57 5.65
CA PHE A 258 1.09 13.39 6.73
C PHE A 258 1.34 14.86 6.34
N GLY A 259 1.15 15.23 5.08
CA GLY A 259 1.37 16.60 4.61
C GLY A 259 2.84 17.00 4.48
N ALA A 260 3.74 16.04 4.37
CA ALA A 260 5.12 16.32 3.99
C ALA A 260 5.22 16.67 2.50
N CYS A 261 6.05 17.65 2.13
CA CYS A 261 6.36 17.90 0.74
C CYS A 261 7.04 16.66 0.15
N THR A 262 6.27 15.84 -0.56
CA THR A 262 6.70 14.52 -1.01
C THR A 262 7.47 14.61 -2.31
N PHE A 263 8.66 14.05 -2.35
CA PHE A 263 9.48 13.88 -3.53
C PHE A 263 9.44 12.42 -3.99
N SER A 264 9.30 12.17 -5.28
CA SER A 264 9.29 10.81 -5.85
C SER A 264 9.95 10.79 -7.22
N PRO A 265 10.61 9.70 -7.63
CA PRO A 265 10.91 9.45 -9.02
C PRO A 265 9.65 9.59 -9.88
N VAL A 266 9.82 9.91 -11.16
CA VAL A 266 8.70 9.93 -12.12
C VAL A 266 8.06 8.55 -12.18
N ILE A 267 6.74 8.49 -12.02
CA ILE A 267 5.92 7.28 -12.16
C ILE A 267 4.92 7.51 -13.28
N THR A 268 4.96 6.69 -14.33
CA THR A 268 4.07 6.83 -15.48
C THR A 268 2.60 6.82 -15.06
N GLY A 269 1.82 7.82 -15.49
CA GLY A 269 0.40 7.96 -15.22
C GLY A 269 0.04 8.50 -13.84
N PHE A 270 1.02 8.67 -12.95
CA PHE A 270 0.74 9.13 -11.57
C PHE A 270 0.41 10.63 -11.51
N ASP A 271 0.83 11.38 -12.51
CA ASP A 271 0.47 12.80 -12.75
C ASP A 271 -1.04 13.01 -12.94
N LYS A 272 -1.78 11.97 -13.34
CA LYS A 272 -3.26 11.99 -13.37
C LYS A 272 -3.88 11.99 -11.97
N LEU A 273 -3.19 11.45 -10.98
CA LEU A 273 -3.63 11.40 -9.59
C LEU A 273 -3.13 12.62 -8.79
N TYR A 274 -1.87 13.03 -9.02
CA TYR A 274 -1.20 14.10 -8.28
C TYR A 274 -0.47 15.04 -9.23
N GLU A 275 -0.88 16.30 -9.24
CA GLU A 275 -0.34 17.32 -10.12
C GLU A 275 1.12 17.67 -9.76
N PRO A 276 2.05 17.57 -10.74
CA PRO A 276 3.45 17.91 -10.52
C PRO A 276 3.65 19.34 -10.01
N ASN A 277 4.58 19.52 -9.06
CA ASN A 277 4.94 20.79 -8.43
C ASN A 277 3.81 21.48 -7.64
N LYS A 278 2.66 20.87 -7.55
CA LYS A 278 1.51 21.35 -6.77
C LYS A 278 1.17 20.42 -5.62
N ASP A 279 1.02 19.13 -5.90
CA ASP A 279 0.66 18.10 -4.91
C ASP A 279 1.89 17.26 -4.49
N ILE A 280 2.85 17.14 -5.41
CA ILE A 280 4.04 16.28 -5.28
C ILE A 280 5.17 16.83 -6.16
N ILE A 281 6.42 16.57 -5.79
CA ILE A 281 7.59 16.89 -6.60
C ILE A 281 8.14 15.61 -7.24
N TYR A 282 8.11 15.53 -8.56
CA TYR A 282 8.76 14.43 -9.29
C TYR A 282 10.18 14.81 -9.66
N PHE A 283 11.08 13.80 -9.66
CA PHE A 283 12.45 13.96 -10.12
C PHE A 283 12.88 12.82 -11.05
N LYS A 284 13.80 13.13 -11.98
CA LYS A 284 14.26 12.21 -13.02
C LYS A 284 15.55 11.47 -12.64
N ASN A 285 16.40 12.11 -11.84
CA ASN A 285 17.65 11.57 -11.34
C ASN A 285 18.06 12.30 -10.07
N PHE A 286 19.17 11.91 -9.46
CA PHE A 286 19.63 12.52 -8.22
C PHE A 286 19.99 14.02 -8.39
N LYS A 287 20.56 14.43 -9.53
CA LYS A 287 20.89 15.84 -9.81
C LYS A 287 19.63 16.71 -9.82
N ASP A 288 18.61 16.28 -10.55
CA ASP A 288 17.31 16.96 -10.60
C ASP A 288 16.63 16.99 -9.22
N CYS A 289 16.71 15.89 -8.46
CA CYS A 289 16.22 15.84 -7.08
C CYS A 289 16.89 16.87 -6.19
N SER A 290 18.22 16.93 -6.22
CA SER A 290 19.02 17.83 -5.39
C SER A 290 18.79 19.30 -5.72
N ASP A 291 18.68 19.66 -7.00
CA ASP A 291 18.39 21.02 -7.45
C ASP A 291 16.99 21.48 -6.98
N LYS A 292 15.99 20.60 -7.12
CA LYS A 292 14.62 20.85 -6.64
C LYS A 292 14.55 20.99 -5.12
N ILE A 293 15.31 20.18 -4.36
CA ILE A 293 15.39 20.32 -2.90
C ILE A 293 15.87 21.72 -2.52
N LEU A 294 16.96 22.21 -3.13
CA LEU A 294 17.49 23.54 -2.84
C LEU A 294 16.47 24.63 -3.18
N ALA A 295 15.81 24.55 -4.33
CA ALA A 295 14.80 25.50 -4.75
C ALA A 295 13.62 25.55 -3.77
N ILE A 296 13.05 24.40 -3.41
CA ILE A 296 11.89 24.27 -2.52
C ILE A 296 12.22 24.71 -1.07
N LEU A 297 13.41 24.42 -0.57
CA LEU A 297 13.82 24.89 0.76
C LEU A 297 14.02 26.43 0.77
N LYS A 298 14.58 26.99 -0.31
CA LYS A 298 14.80 28.44 -0.47
C LYS A 298 13.48 29.20 -0.59
N SER A 299 12.53 28.71 -1.40
CA SER A 299 11.23 29.36 -1.62
C SER A 299 10.23 29.16 -0.48
N ASN A 300 10.45 28.17 0.40
CA ASN A 300 9.50 27.70 1.42
C ASN A 300 8.17 27.12 0.85
N GLU A 301 8.09 26.84 -0.44
CA GLU A 301 6.89 26.25 -1.08
C GLU A 301 6.56 24.85 -0.56
N TRP A 302 7.51 24.20 0.12
CA TRP A 302 7.28 22.90 0.75
C TRP A 302 6.02 22.87 1.63
N LYS A 303 5.65 24.00 2.27
CA LYS A 303 4.44 24.11 3.10
C LYS A 303 3.18 23.93 2.28
N GLN A 304 3.08 24.67 1.17
CA GLN A 304 1.89 24.65 0.32
C GLN A 304 1.78 23.34 -0.43
N ILE A 305 2.90 22.83 -0.97
CA ILE A 305 2.92 21.53 -1.69
C ILE A 305 2.53 20.40 -0.77
N GLY A 306 3.09 20.34 0.44
CA GLY A 306 2.72 19.33 1.43
C GLY A 306 1.23 19.39 1.82
N LYS A 307 0.70 20.59 2.03
CA LYS A 307 -0.73 20.81 2.29
C LYS A 307 -1.60 20.30 1.14
N ASN A 308 -1.29 20.72 -0.08
CA ASN A 308 -2.03 20.31 -1.28
C ASN A 308 -2.00 18.78 -1.47
N GLY A 309 -0.82 18.16 -1.32
CA GLY A 309 -0.64 16.71 -1.39
C GLY A 309 -1.51 15.98 -0.36
N ARG A 310 -1.57 16.47 0.89
CA ARG A 310 -2.44 15.93 1.93
C ARG A 310 -3.92 16.05 1.56
N GLU A 311 -4.38 17.25 1.22
CA GLU A 311 -5.77 17.49 0.85
C GLU A 311 -6.18 16.61 -0.35
N LYS A 312 -5.32 16.52 -1.35
CA LYS A 312 -5.55 15.69 -2.53
C LYS A 312 -5.64 14.21 -2.18
N THR A 313 -4.66 13.66 -1.45
CA THR A 313 -4.63 12.22 -1.14
C THR A 313 -5.78 11.80 -0.23
N LEU A 314 -6.11 12.60 0.79
CA LEU A 314 -7.25 12.33 1.67
C LEU A 314 -8.60 12.44 0.94
N LYS A 315 -8.68 13.25 -0.11
CA LYS A 315 -9.86 13.34 -0.97
C LYS A 315 -10.01 12.12 -1.87
N ILE A 316 -8.93 11.72 -2.58
CA ILE A 316 -9.04 10.70 -3.63
C ILE A 316 -8.77 9.29 -3.13
N ALA A 317 -7.85 9.09 -2.18
CA ALA A 317 -7.31 7.78 -1.77
C ALA A 317 -7.56 7.46 -0.28
N ASN A 318 -8.64 8.02 0.33
CA ASN A 318 -8.99 7.65 1.70
C ASN A 318 -9.57 6.23 1.78
N ALA A 319 -9.51 5.64 2.97
CA ALA A 319 -9.89 4.27 3.23
C ALA A 319 -11.34 3.96 2.81
N LYS A 320 -12.28 4.83 3.17
CA LYS A 320 -13.70 4.69 2.81
C LYS A 320 -13.92 4.66 1.31
N ARG A 321 -13.29 5.57 0.59
CA ARG A 321 -13.47 5.71 -0.87
C ARG A 321 -12.88 4.54 -1.64
N VAL A 322 -11.65 4.13 -1.27
CA VAL A 322 -10.96 3.03 -1.95
C VAL A 322 -11.67 1.70 -1.69
N THR A 323 -12.04 1.41 -0.45
CA THR A 323 -12.74 0.15 -0.14
C THR A 323 -14.16 0.11 -0.72
N LYS A 324 -14.82 1.27 -0.86
CA LYS A 324 -16.10 1.37 -1.55
C LYS A 324 -15.97 1.02 -3.03
N PHE A 325 -14.98 1.58 -3.72
CA PHE A 325 -14.64 1.22 -5.11
C PHE A 325 -14.44 -0.29 -5.27
N MET A 326 -13.60 -0.89 -4.41
CA MET A 326 -13.32 -2.33 -4.46
C MET A 326 -14.60 -3.17 -4.33
N LEU A 327 -15.50 -2.81 -3.42
CA LEU A 327 -16.74 -3.55 -3.21
C LEU A 327 -17.75 -3.31 -4.34
N GLU A 328 -17.90 -2.08 -4.84
CA GLU A 328 -18.76 -1.79 -5.98
C GLU A 328 -18.35 -2.61 -7.20
N LEU A 329 -17.04 -2.68 -7.45
CA LEU A 329 -16.50 -3.46 -8.55
C LEU A 329 -16.68 -4.97 -8.34
N LEU A 330 -16.39 -5.49 -7.13
CA LEU A 330 -16.53 -6.91 -6.79
C LEU A 330 -17.98 -7.42 -6.96
N PHE A 331 -18.96 -6.56 -6.72
CA PHE A 331 -20.39 -6.88 -6.85
C PHE A 331 -21.04 -6.38 -8.15
N ASN A 332 -20.25 -5.97 -9.15
CA ASN A 332 -20.74 -5.42 -10.44
C ASN A 332 -21.77 -4.29 -10.25
N LYS A 333 -21.54 -3.39 -9.29
CA LYS A 333 -22.42 -2.24 -9.06
C LYS A 333 -21.96 -1.05 -9.89
N ASN A 334 -22.89 -0.20 -10.27
CA ASN A 334 -22.54 1.11 -10.81
C ASN A 334 -21.75 1.89 -9.78
N PHE A 335 -20.71 2.58 -10.23
CA PHE A 335 -19.93 3.42 -9.33
C PHE A 335 -20.80 4.54 -8.76
N SER A 336 -20.78 4.71 -7.46
CA SER A 336 -21.54 5.74 -6.76
C SER A 336 -20.92 7.14 -6.87
N GLN A 337 -19.70 7.21 -7.38
CA GLN A 337 -18.92 8.43 -7.62
C GLN A 337 -17.90 8.19 -8.73
N ASP A 338 -17.31 9.26 -9.25
CA ASP A 338 -16.21 9.14 -10.18
C ASP A 338 -14.92 8.76 -9.44
N TYR A 339 -14.13 7.85 -10.03
CA TYR A 339 -12.83 7.40 -9.51
C TYR A 339 -11.76 7.69 -10.55
N GLU A 340 -10.72 8.40 -10.17
CA GLU A 340 -9.64 8.87 -11.04
C GLU A 340 -8.86 7.74 -11.71
N TRP A 341 -9.02 6.50 -11.21
CA TRP A 341 -8.32 5.29 -11.70
C TRP A 341 -9.24 4.25 -12.34
N LYS A 342 -10.51 4.57 -12.61
CA LYS A 342 -11.49 3.65 -13.20
C LYS A 342 -11.10 3.12 -14.58
N GLU A 343 -10.17 3.77 -15.29
CA GLU A 343 -9.64 3.33 -16.57
C GLU A 343 -8.68 2.13 -16.49
N PHE A 344 -8.40 1.60 -15.31
CA PHE A 344 -7.48 0.47 -15.11
C PHE A 344 -8.20 -0.74 -14.51
N ILE A 345 -9.32 -1.11 -15.12
CA ILE A 345 -10.14 -2.27 -14.75
C ILE A 345 -10.20 -3.22 -15.95
N TYR A 346 -9.78 -4.46 -15.76
CA TYR A 346 -9.66 -5.44 -16.83
C TYR A 346 -10.38 -6.74 -16.48
N LYS A 347 -11.09 -7.29 -17.46
CA LYS A 347 -11.65 -8.64 -17.42
C LYS A 347 -11.51 -9.28 -18.80
N ASN A 348 -11.09 -10.54 -18.88
CA ASN A 348 -10.86 -11.25 -20.14
C ASN A 348 -9.89 -10.53 -21.10
N GLY A 349 -8.95 -9.73 -20.57
CA GLY A 349 -8.02 -8.92 -21.36
C GLY A 349 -8.59 -7.60 -21.89
N GLU A 350 -9.84 -7.31 -21.65
CA GLU A 350 -10.51 -6.10 -22.06
C GLU A 350 -10.65 -5.10 -20.90
N LEU A 351 -10.62 -3.83 -21.23
CA LEU A 351 -10.97 -2.75 -20.33
C LEU A 351 -12.50 -2.74 -20.16
N ILE A 352 -12.98 -2.63 -18.92
CA ILE A 352 -14.43 -2.62 -18.62
C ILE A 352 -14.86 -1.37 -17.85
#